data_653b35f810c90b4fc40d13c4ec4cc8c4
#
_entry.id   653b35f810c90b4fc40d13c4ec4cc8c4
#
_cell.length_a   1.000
_cell.length_b   1.000
_cell.length_c   1.000
_cell.angle_alpha   90.00
_cell.angle_beta   90.00
_cell.angle_gamma   90.00
#
_symmetry.space_group_name_H-M   'P 1'
#
loop_
_entity.id
_entity.type
_entity.pdbx_description
1 polymer ?
#
loop_
_entity_poly.entity_id
_entity_poly.type
_entity_poly.pdbx_seq_one_letter_code
_entity_poly.pdbx_strand_id
1 'polypeptide(L)'
;MKYQVILDKEYILYDLREEELILENPELDLTVSKVGKFSFSIYPNHPYFDLLQKKSSKIDVIKNGKTIFRGRIIEDEQGLYNNKSILCESALAYLNDSIVRPNAFSGSPLEFLTMLLNNHNSQVSEEQKLKLGNVTVIDPNNYMSRSWTDYLSSWEMLEKRGIELIGGYVVERYEEDGTYIDWLEDFDDTSTQVIEFGENIVDILAKNNASQTYTVVIPLGAETENEDGTKTRLTIESVNDGKDYLVNQDALDKYGWIVAPVTETTWDDVTLASNLLTKGSNWLNNQGVMINSEFEITALDLQATDKNIESFFYG
;
A
#
# COMPACT_ATOMS: atom_id res chain seq x y z
N MET A 1 -10.28 -26.45 2.37
CA MET A 1 -9.47 -25.29 2.76
C MET A 1 -9.02 -25.47 4.19
N LYS A 2 -7.74 -25.27 4.49
CA LYS A 2 -7.20 -25.44 5.84
C LYS A 2 -6.45 -24.16 6.26
N TYR A 3 -6.93 -23.53 7.33
CA TYR A 3 -6.22 -22.44 7.99
C TYR A 3 -5.60 -22.91 9.30
N GLN A 4 -4.44 -22.36 9.61
CA GLN A 4 -3.79 -22.48 10.92
C GLN A 4 -3.24 -21.11 11.31
N VAL A 5 -3.23 -20.81 12.59
CA VAL A 5 -2.56 -19.65 13.18
C VAL A 5 -1.50 -20.14 14.14
N ILE A 6 -0.28 -19.67 13.98
CA ILE A 6 0.88 -20.12 14.77
C ILE A 6 1.50 -18.91 15.47
N LEU A 7 1.76 -19.08 16.77
CA LEU A 7 2.47 -18.13 17.62
C LEU A 7 3.95 -18.55 17.70
N ASP A 8 4.84 -17.59 17.45
CA ASP A 8 6.30 -17.70 17.61
C ASP A 8 6.92 -18.92 16.90
N LYS A 9 6.29 -19.37 15.79
CA LYS A 9 6.65 -20.57 15.01
C LYS A 9 6.58 -21.89 15.79
N GLU A 10 6.01 -21.90 16.98
CA GLU A 10 6.02 -23.05 17.90
C GLU A 10 4.61 -23.47 18.33
N TYR A 11 3.75 -22.53 18.70
CA TYR A 11 2.45 -22.83 19.31
C TYR A 11 1.32 -22.62 18.33
N ILE A 12 0.52 -23.68 18.05
CA ILE A 12 -0.65 -23.59 17.18
C ILE A 12 -1.80 -22.97 17.98
N LEU A 13 -2.17 -21.71 17.64
CA LEU A 13 -3.30 -21.03 18.24
C LEU A 13 -4.64 -21.44 17.63
N TYR A 14 -4.64 -21.87 16.37
CA TYR A 14 -5.86 -22.19 15.66
C TYR A 14 -5.66 -23.38 14.71
N ASP A 15 -6.47 -24.42 14.89
CA ASP A 15 -6.64 -25.51 13.94
C ASP A 15 -8.06 -26.08 14.13
N LEU A 16 -8.91 -25.99 13.10
CA LEU A 16 -10.31 -26.47 13.16
C LEU A 16 -10.49 -27.95 13.56
N ARG A 17 -9.41 -28.73 13.58
CA ARG A 17 -9.46 -30.15 13.98
C ARG A 17 -9.28 -30.36 15.48
N GLU A 18 -8.90 -29.32 16.21
CA GLU A 18 -8.57 -29.37 17.62
C GLU A 18 -9.54 -28.48 18.40
N GLU A 19 -10.39 -29.05 19.22
CA GLU A 19 -11.45 -28.34 19.95
C GLU A 19 -10.92 -27.26 20.92
N GLU A 20 -9.70 -27.43 21.41
CA GLU A 20 -9.06 -26.51 22.37
C GLU A 20 -8.33 -25.33 21.68
N LEU A 21 -8.07 -25.45 20.36
CA LEU A 21 -7.31 -24.47 19.59
C LEU A 21 -8.23 -23.62 18.70
N ILE A 22 -9.07 -22.83 19.34
CA ILE A 22 -10.09 -22.02 18.68
C ILE A 22 -9.82 -20.54 18.93
N LEU A 23 -9.85 -19.76 17.85
CA LEU A 23 -9.91 -18.31 17.89
C LEU A 23 -11.31 -17.86 17.46
N GLU A 24 -11.84 -16.81 18.07
CA GLU A 24 -13.11 -16.24 17.67
C GLU A 24 -12.93 -15.03 16.77
N ASN A 25 -13.80 -14.92 15.78
CA ASN A 25 -13.84 -13.84 14.81
C ASN A 25 -12.46 -13.53 14.18
N PRO A 26 -11.71 -14.55 13.70
CA PRO A 26 -10.46 -14.28 13.02
C PRO A 26 -10.73 -13.55 11.71
N GLU A 27 -10.12 -12.39 11.53
CA GLU A 27 -10.24 -11.55 10.33
C GLU A 27 -8.86 -11.21 9.82
N LEU A 28 -8.61 -11.47 8.54
CA LEU A 28 -7.37 -11.15 7.84
C LEU A 28 -7.66 -10.14 6.74
N ASP A 29 -7.07 -8.95 6.87
CA ASP A 29 -7.13 -7.88 5.88
C ASP A 29 -5.75 -7.73 5.21
N LEU A 30 -5.71 -8.05 3.92
CA LEU A 30 -4.51 -7.92 3.09
C LEU A 30 -4.81 -6.98 1.93
N THR A 31 -4.11 -5.87 1.90
CA THR A 31 -4.21 -4.86 0.85
C THR A 31 -2.83 -4.64 0.24
N VAL A 32 -2.75 -4.70 -1.08
CA VAL A 32 -1.51 -4.47 -1.83
C VAL A 32 -0.93 -3.10 -1.50
N SER A 33 0.38 -3.02 -1.33
CA SER A 33 1.12 -1.81 -0.96
C SER A 33 0.66 -1.17 0.35
N LYS A 34 0.09 -1.98 1.24
CA LYS A 34 -0.29 -1.54 2.61
C LYS A 34 0.09 -2.60 3.63
N VAL A 35 0.24 -2.15 4.86
CA VAL A 35 0.44 -3.04 6.01
C VAL A 35 -0.79 -3.91 6.20
N GLY A 36 -0.64 -5.22 6.09
CA GLY A 36 -1.70 -6.18 6.36
C GLY A 36 -2.07 -6.21 7.84
N LYS A 37 -3.30 -6.60 8.14
CA LYS A 37 -3.83 -6.72 9.51
C LYS A 37 -4.42 -8.09 9.73
N PHE A 38 -4.21 -8.63 10.93
CA PHE A 38 -4.89 -9.82 11.39
C PHE A 38 -5.45 -9.58 12.78
N SER A 39 -6.73 -9.78 12.96
CA SER A 39 -7.41 -9.64 14.25
C SER A 39 -8.12 -10.91 14.65
N PHE A 40 -8.22 -11.15 15.95
CA PHE A 40 -8.95 -12.27 16.51
C PHE A 40 -9.25 -12.07 18.00
N SER A 41 -10.20 -12.82 18.54
CA SER A 41 -10.44 -12.91 19.98
C SER A 41 -10.03 -14.28 20.51
N ILE A 42 -9.49 -14.31 21.73
CA ILE A 42 -9.05 -15.53 22.43
C ILE A 42 -9.53 -15.49 23.87
N TYR A 43 -9.91 -16.65 24.41
CA TYR A 43 -10.44 -16.80 25.76
C TYR A 43 -9.44 -17.44 26.73
N PRO A 44 -9.60 -17.24 28.06
CA PRO A 44 -8.69 -17.75 29.07
C PRO A 44 -8.53 -19.28 29.12
N ASN A 45 -9.48 -20.02 28.57
CA ASN A 45 -9.41 -21.48 28.47
C ASN A 45 -8.50 -21.99 27.36
N HIS A 46 -8.04 -21.11 26.49
CA HIS A 46 -7.11 -21.45 25.42
C HIS A 46 -5.72 -21.75 26.01
N PRO A 47 -5.05 -22.86 25.65
CA PRO A 47 -3.77 -23.32 26.28
C PRO A 47 -2.66 -22.24 26.23
N TYR A 48 -2.67 -21.40 25.23
CA TYR A 48 -1.60 -20.41 24.99
C TYR A 48 -2.03 -18.95 25.25
N PHE A 49 -3.14 -18.75 25.97
CA PHE A 49 -3.70 -17.44 26.26
C PHE A 49 -2.70 -16.47 26.91
N ASP A 50 -1.89 -16.97 27.85
CA ASP A 50 -0.94 -16.16 28.62
C ASP A 50 0.40 -15.92 27.89
N LEU A 51 0.64 -16.58 26.76
CA LEU A 51 1.88 -16.43 25.99
C LEU A 51 1.86 -15.21 25.07
N LEU A 52 0.69 -14.65 24.78
CA LEU A 52 0.55 -13.52 23.85
C LEU A 52 1.10 -12.23 24.44
N GLN A 53 2.09 -11.64 23.79
CA GLN A 53 2.77 -10.43 24.23
C GLN A 53 2.88 -9.39 23.11
N LYS A 54 2.49 -8.13 23.40
CA LYS A 54 2.59 -7.01 22.45
C LYS A 54 4.03 -6.77 22.00
N LYS A 55 4.21 -6.48 20.73
CA LYS A 55 5.48 -6.18 20.03
C LYS A 55 6.51 -7.34 20.04
N SER A 56 6.35 -8.33 20.90
CA SER A 56 7.25 -9.48 21.03
C SER A 56 6.76 -10.69 20.28
N SER A 57 5.49 -11.11 20.50
CA SER A 57 4.92 -12.29 19.86
C SER A 57 4.74 -12.12 18.36
N LYS A 58 5.14 -13.14 17.61
CA LYS A 58 4.98 -13.25 16.15
C LYS A 58 3.82 -14.17 15.83
N ILE A 59 3.02 -13.75 14.88
CA ILE A 59 1.85 -14.51 14.40
C ILE A 59 2.04 -14.83 12.93
N ASP A 60 1.97 -16.11 12.58
CA ASP A 60 1.90 -16.60 11.21
C ASP A 60 0.49 -17.12 10.93
N VAL A 61 -0.15 -16.68 9.85
CA VAL A 61 -1.38 -17.28 9.32
C VAL A 61 -1.02 -18.14 8.12
N ILE A 62 -1.41 -19.39 8.16
CA ILE A 62 -1.09 -20.39 7.15
C ILE A 62 -2.37 -20.85 6.46
N LYS A 63 -2.43 -20.78 5.13
CA LYS A 63 -3.50 -21.31 4.29
C LYS A 63 -2.97 -22.45 3.44
N ASN A 64 -3.52 -23.65 3.60
CA ASN A 64 -3.12 -24.85 2.86
C ASN A 64 -1.61 -25.15 2.89
N GLY A 65 -0.94 -24.85 4.00
CA GLY A 65 0.50 -25.08 4.18
C GLY A 65 1.40 -23.92 3.71
N LYS A 66 0.83 -22.87 3.10
CA LYS A 66 1.57 -21.66 2.70
C LYS A 66 1.29 -20.53 3.71
N THR A 67 2.32 -19.86 4.19
CA THR A 67 2.16 -18.66 5.01
C THR A 67 1.63 -17.53 4.13
N ILE A 68 0.51 -16.94 4.57
CA ILE A 68 -0.15 -15.82 3.87
C ILE A 68 -0.11 -14.52 4.68
N PHE A 69 0.30 -14.59 5.94
CA PHE A 69 0.54 -13.44 6.81
C PHE A 69 1.60 -13.81 7.83
N ARG A 70 2.51 -12.90 8.08
CA ARG A 70 3.48 -12.95 9.17
C ARG A 70 3.58 -11.55 9.77
N GLY A 71 3.44 -11.46 11.08
CA GLY A 71 3.42 -10.17 11.74
C GLY A 71 3.63 -10.23 13.22
N ARG A 72 3.39 -9.12 13.90
CA ARG A 72 3.51 -8.98 15.37
C ARG A 72 2.23 -8.43 15.97
N ILE A 73 1.97 -8.79 17.22
CA ILE A 73 0.86 -8.22 18.00
C ILE A 73 1.19 -6.76 18.34
N ILE A 74 0.27 -5.84 18.01
CA ILE A 74 0.39 -4.41 18.34
C ILE A 74 -0.57 -3.96 19.41
N GLU A 75 -1.73 -4.61 19.50
CA GLU A 75 -2.79 -4.23 20.43
C GLU A 75 -3.43 -5.46 21.05
N ASP A 76 -3.76 -5.38 22.33
CA ASP A 76 -4.63 -6.32 23.02
C ASP A 76 -5.62 -5.52 23.89
N GLU A 77 -6.89 -5.81 23.73
CA GLU A 77 -7.96 -5.30 24.58
C GLU A 77 -8.53 -6.45 25.41
N GLN A 78 -8.71 -6.22 26.71
CA GLN A 78 -9.27 -7.23 27.60
C GLN A 78 -10.73 -6.90 27.94
N GLY A 79 -11.63 -7.81 27.56
CA GLY A 79 -13.05 -7.68 27.82
C GLY A 79 -13.48 -8.10 29.23
N LEU A 80 -14.77 -7.90 29.54
CA LEU A 80 -15.39 -8.22 30.83
C LEU A 80 -15.23 -9.72 31.23
N TYR A 81 -15.21 -10.60 30.24
CA TYR A 81 -15.08 -12.05 30.45
C TYR A 81 -13.63 -12.54 30.37
N ASN A 82 -12.69 -11.64 30.57
CA ASN A 82 -11.25 -11.90 30.43
C ASN A 82 -10.82 -12.36 29.03
N ASN A 83 -11.65 -12.28 28.02
CA ASN A 83 -11.22 -12.48 26.63
C ASN A 83 -10.27 -11.37 26.19
N LYS A 84 -9.31 -11.71 25.37
CA LYS A 84 -8.43 -10.73 24.69
C LYS A 84 -8.87 -10.57 23.24
N SER A 85 -9.05 -9.34 22.79
CA SER A 85 -9.12 -8.99 21.37
C SER A 85 -7.73 -8.56 20.93
N ILE A 86 -7.17 -9.25 19.97
CA ILE A 86 -5.77 -9.10 19.52
C ILE A 86 -5.79 -8.47 18.13
N LEU A 87 -4.93 -7.48 17.93
CA LEU A 87 -4.63 -6.91 16.61
C LEU A 87 -3.16 -7.09 16.28
N CYS A 88 -2.89 -7.62 15.09
CA CYS A 88 -1.55 -7.81 14.54
C CYS A 88 -1.36 -6.95 13.30
N GLU A 89 -0.14 -6.47 13.09
CA GLU A 89 0.32 -5.83 11.86
C GLU A 89 1.33 -6.72 11.15
N SER A 90 1.31 -6.72 9.80
CA SER A 90 2.23 -7.52 9.00
C SER A 90 3.68 -7.05 9.10
N ALA A 91 4.61 -7.86 8.62
CA ALA A 91 6.04 -7.55 8.68
C ALA A 91 6.43 -6.30 7.88
N LEU A 92 5.63 -5.90 6.89
CA LEU A 92 5.83 -4.64 6.17
C LEU A 92 5.85 -3.42 7.11
N ALA A 93 5.09 -3.48 8.21
CA ALA A 93 5.08 -2.46 9.25
C ALA A 93 6.44 -2.25 9.92
N TYR A 94 7.34 -3.25 9.86
CA TYR A 94 8.69 -3.13 10.45
C TYR A 94 9.50 -2.01 9.79
N LEU A 95 9.22 -1.68 8.52
CA LEU A 95 9.85 -0.54 7.85
C LEU A 95 9.57 0.80 8.52
N ASN A 96 8.55 0.89 9.40
CA ASN A 96 8.30 2.07 10.23
C ASN A 96 9.20 2.13 11.47
N ASP A 97 9.89 1.03 11.81
CA ASP A 97 10.78 0.99 12.99
C ASP A 97 12.19 1.52 12.69
N SER A 98 12.44 1.99 11.48
CA SER A 98 13.74 2.53 11.03
C SER A 98 13.58 3.88 10.34
N ILE A 99 14.63 4.71 10.41
CA ILE A 99 14.64 6.08 9.88
C ILE A 99 15.67 6.19 8.76
N VAL A 100 15.26 6.77 7.65
CA VAL A 100 16.13 7.22 6.56
C VAL A 100 16.51 8.67 6.81
N ARG A 101 17.81 8.94 6.87
CA ARG A 101 18.37 10.28 7.11
C ARG A 101 18.47 11.07 5.82
N PRO A 102 18.55 12.42 5.91
CA PRO A 102 18.78 13.29 4.74
C PRO A 102 19.91 12.78 3.87
N ASN A 103 19.64 12.65 2.57
CA ASN A 103 20.61 12.15 1.60
C ASN A 103 20.14 12.47 0.17
N ALA A 104 20.95 12.06 -0.80
CA ALA A 104 20.56 11.99 -2.21
C ALA A 104 20.82 10.57 -2.73
N PHE A 105 19.95 10.10 -3.57
CA PHE A 105 20.04 8.80 -4.22
C PHE A 105 19.94 8.96 -5.75
N SER A 106 20.78 8.20 -6.46
CA SER A 106 20.69 8.06 -7.91
C SER A 106 20.97 6.61 -8.27
N GLY A 107 20.05 5.96 -8.98
CA GLY A 107 20.14 4.55 -9.33
C GLY A 107 18.81 3.98 -9.84
N SER A 108 18.76 2.67 -10.02
CA SER A 108 17.57 1.93 -10.42
C SER A 108 16.58 1.74 -9.24
N PRO A 109 15.30 1.39 -9.50
CA PRO A 109 14.35 1.00 -8.45
C PRO A 109 14.86 -0.16 -7.57
N LEU A 110 15.54 -1.14 -8.18
CA LEU A 110 16.18 -2.24 -7.44
C LEU A 110 17.23 -1.74 -6.44
N GLU A 111 18.09 -0.82 -6.86
CA GLU A 111 19.12 -0.24 -5.99
C GLU A 111 18.49 0.64 -4.91
N PHE A 112 17.37 1.32 -5.21
CA PHE A 112 16.63 2.11 -4.23
C PHE A 112 16.04 1.24 -3.13
N LEU A 113 15.31 0.17 -3.48
CA LEU A 113 14.78 -0.77 -2.49
C LEU A 113 15.89 -1.45 -1.69
N THR A 114 17.00 -1.82 -2.36
CA THR A 114 18.18 -2.40 -1.70
C THR A 114 18.76 -1.44 -0.65
N MET A 115 18.90 -0.16 -0.99
CA MET A 115 19.39 0.86 -0.07
C MET A 115 18.46 1.01 1.14
N LEU A 116 17.15 1.03 0.93
CA LEU A 116 16.15 1.14 2.00
C LEU A 116 16.18 -0.07 2.94
N LEU A 117 16.22 -1.27 2.39
CA LEU A 117 16.28 -2.50 3.20
C LEU A 117 17.61 -2.61 3.97
N ASN A 118 18.73 -2.24 3.37
CA ASN A 118 20.01 -2.19 4.08
C ASN A 118 19.98 -1.16 5.23
N ASN A 119 19.43 0.02 4.99
CA ASN A 119 19.24 1.04 6.01
C ASN A 119 18.36 0.52 7.15
N HIS A 120 17.22 -0.10 6.83
CA HIS A 120 16.31 -0.71 7.79
C HIS A 120 17.02 -1.80 8.60
N ASN A 121 17.60 -2.78 7.94
CA ASN A 121 18.24 -3.94 8.56
C ASN A 121 19.43 -3.59 9.45
N SER A 122 20.06 -2.43 9.24
CA SER A 122 21.15 -1.92 10.08
C SER A 122 20.66 -1.34 11.42
N GLN A 123 19.37 -1.06 11.56
CA GLN A 123 18.76 -0.36 12.71
C GLN A 123 17.89 -1.27 13.58
N VAL A 124 17.48 -2.42 13.08
CA VAL A 124 16.51 -3.32 13.74
C VAL A 124 17.15 -4.63 14.20
N SER A 125 16.41 -5.39 15.04
CA SER A 125 16.83 -6.73 15.47
C SER A 125 16.76 -7.75 14.34
N GLU A 126 17.44 -8.90 14.46
CA GLU A 126 17.43 -9.98 13.45
C GLU A 126 16.02 -10.42 13.05
N GLU A 127 15.10 -10.46 14.01
CA GLU A 127 13.72 -10.89 13.82
C GLU A 127 12.86 -9.91 13.01
N GLN A 128 13.30 -8.67 12.90
CA GLN A 128 12.59 -7.62 12.15
C GLN A 128 13.22 -7.36 10.78
N LYS A 129 14.34 -8.02 10.47
CA LYS A 129 15.02 -7.85 9.19
C LYS A 129 14.17 -8.36 8.04
N LEU A 130 14.22 -7.62 6.95
CA LEU A 130 13.53 -7.91 5.72
C LEU A 130 14.54 -8.16 4.61
N LYS A 131 14.18 -9.05 3.69
CA LYS A 131 15.01 -9.44 2.56
C LYS A 131 14.54 -8.78 1.28
N LEU A 132 15.48 -8.49 0.40
CA LEU A 132 15.18 -8.02 -0.95
C LEU A 132 14.55 -9.16 -1.75
N GLY A 133 13.37 -8.90 -2.28
CA GLY A 133 12.65 -9.79 -3.17
C GLY A 133 12.78 -9.39 -4.63
N ASN A 134 11.77 -9.68 -5.43
CA ASN A 134 11.73 -9.35 -6.84
C ASN A 134 11.43 -7.85 -7.03
N VAL A 135 12.16 -7.19 -7.92
CA VAL A 135 11.88 -5.81 -8.32
C VAL A 135 11.74 -5.79 -9.83
N THR A 136 10.48 -5.66 -10.30
CA THR A 136 10.16 -5.62 -11.73
C THR A 136 9.68 -4.25 -12.17
N VAL A 137 9.39 -3.35 -11.22
CA VAL A 137 9.02 -1.97 -11.53
C VAL A 137 10.15 -1.25 -12.26
N ILE A 138 9.79 -0.47 -13.28
CA ILE A 138 10.74 0.24 -14.13
C ILE A 138 10.43 1.74 -14.09
N ASP A 139 11.41 2.56 -13.74
CA ASP A 139 11.35 3.98 -14.05
C ASP A 139 11.52 4.16 -15.57
N PRO A 140 10.77 5.05 -16.24
CA PRO A 140 10.85 5.24 -17.69
C PRO A 140 12.27 5.49 -18.24
N ASN A 141 13.14 6.04 -17.42
CA ASN A 141 14.53 6.25 -17.75
C ASN A 141 15.46 5.17 -17.14
N ASN A 142 14.90 4.19 -16.45
CA ASN A 142 15.59 3.21 -15.61
C ASN A 142 16.60 3.86 -14.65
N TYR A 143 16.29 5.07 -14.21
CA TYR A 143 17.19 5.87 -13.39
C TYR A 143 16.41 6.86 -12.53
N MET A 144 16.30 6.56 -11.26
CA MET A 144 15.74 7.44 -10.25
C MET A 144 16.80 8.43 -9.78
N SER A 145 16.46 9.72 -9.72
CA SER A 145 17.25 10.72 -9.01
C SER A 145 16.36 11.38 -7.96
N ARG A 146 16.70 11.24 -6.70
CA ARG A 146 15.93 11.73 -5.55
C ARG A 146 16.85 12.40 -4.54
N SER A 147 16.38 13.49 -3.95
CA SER A 147 17.02 14.11 -2.80
C SER A 147 15.99 14.44 -1.73
N TRP A 148 16.37 14.35 -0.49
CA TRP A 148 15.49 14.66 0.64
C TRP A 148 16.28 15.22 1.82
N THR A 149 15.63 16.11 2.55
CA THR A 149 16.15 16.75 3.76
C THR A 149 15.41 16.29 5.01
N ASP A 150 14.33 15.52 4.82
CA ASP A 150 13.46 15.04 5.88
C ASP A 150 13.99 13.73 6.48
N TYR A 151 13.57 13.48 7.73
CA TYR A 151 13.76 12.21 8.42
C TYR A 151 12.48 11.41 8.29
N LEU A 152 12.42 10.50 7.33
CA LEU A 152 11.24 9.65 7.08
C LEU A 152 11.49 8.23 7.58
N SER A 153 10.44 7.50 7.93
CA SER A 153 10.56 6.05 8.11
C SER A 153 10.95 5.39 6.78
N SER A 154 11.52 4.19 6.84
CA SER A 154 11.83 3.45 5.60
C SER A 154 10.58 3.15 4.78
N TRP A 155 9.43 2.94 5.44
CA TRP A 155 8.14 2.80 4.76
C TRP A 155 7.72 4.10 4.04
N GLU A 156 7.67 5.23 4.76
CA GLU A 156 7.31 6.52 4.16
C GLU A 156 8.24 6.91 3.01
N MET A 157 9.52 6.56 3.10
CA MET A 157 10.48 6.79 2.02
C MET A 157 10.13 5.96 0.78
N LEU A 158 9.81 4.67 0.96
CA LEU A 158 9.39 3.79 -0.13
C LEU A 158 8.07 4.29 -0.75
N GLU A 159 7.10 4.63 0.08
CA GLU A 159 5.80 5.12 -0.36
C GLU A 159 5.92 6.46 -1.13
N LYS A 160 6.47 7.51 -0.49
CA LYS A 160 6.49 8.87 -1.04
C LYS A 160 7.50 9.09 -2.16
N ARG A 161 8.64 8.38 -2.14
CA ARG A 161 9.74 8.59 -3.10
C ARG A 161 9.91 7.44 -4.09
N GLY A 162 9.25 6.31 -3.85
CA GLY A 162 9.17 5.16 -4.74
C GLY A 162 7.78 5.06 -5.36
N ILE A 163 6.83 4.47 -4.63
CA ILE A 163 5.51 4.06 -5.13
C ILE A 163 4.71 5.22 -5.72
N GLU A 164 4.59 6.35 -5.02
CA GLU A 164 3.82 7.51 -5.49
C GLU A 164 4.39 8.12 -6.78
N LEU A 165 5.69 7.97 -7.03
CA LEU A 165 6.38 8.61 -8.16
C LEU A 165 6.62 7.69 -9.36
N ILE A 166 6.73 6.39 -9.14
CA ILE A 166 7.01 5.40 -10.17
C ILE A 166 5.82 4.47 -10.39
N GLY A 167 5.05 4.21 -9.33
CA GLY A 167 3.98 3.22 -9.32
C GLY A 167 4.47 1.84 -8.87
N GLY A 168 3.73 0.83 -9.34
CA GLY A 168 3.97 -0.56 -8.97
C GLY A 168 3.34 -0.95 -7.64
N TYR A 169 3.53 -2.21 -7.29
CA TYR A 169 2.90 -2.87 -6.15
C TYR A 169 3.96 -3.42 -5.21
N VAL A 170 3.87 -3.09 -3.93
CA VAL A 170 4.73 -3.66 -2.89
C VAL A 170 3.97 -4.78 -2.19
N VAL A 171 4.57 -5.96 -2.17
CA VAL A 171 4.00 -7.15 -1.51
C VAL A 171 5.02 -7.86 -0.65
N GLU A 172 4.50 -8.54 0.37
CA GLU A 172 5.27 -9.39 1.27
C GLU A 172 5.21 -10.83 0.81
N ARG A 173 6.35 -11.46 0.68
CA ARG A 173 6.46 -12.88 0.40
C ARG A 173 7.15 -13.59 1.56
N TYR A 174 6.50 -14.62 2.08
CA TYR A 174 6.92 -15.32 3.30
C TYR A 174 7.55 -16.65 2.95
N GLU A 175 8.83 -16.78 3.28
CA GLU A 175 9.61 -17.99 3.10
C GLU A 175 10.08 -18.56 4.46
N GLU A 176 10.62 -19.77 4.46
CA GLU A 176 11.14 -20.39 5.68
C GLU A 176 12.29 -19.58 6.29
N ASP A 177 13.12 -18.98 5.43
CA ASP A 177 14.32 -18.25 5.82
C ASP A 177 14.09 -16.74 6.05
N GLY A 178 12.84 -16.25 5.90
CA GLY A 178 12.50 -14.86 6.21
C GLY A 178 11.33 -14.28 5.42
N THR A 179 11.16 -12.97 5.54
CA THR A 179 10.17 -12.21 4.80
C THR A 179 10.87 -11.40 3.73
N TYR A 180 10.41 -11.54 2.51
CA TYR A 180 10.89 -10.82 1.33
C TYR A 180 9.94 -9.69 0.98
N ILE A 181 10.48 -8.57 0.54
CA ILE A 181 9.72 -7.44 0.00
C ILE A 181 9.93 -7.41 -1.50
N ASP A 182 8.87 -7.69 -2.22
CA ASP A 182 8.82 -7.61 -3.68
C ASP A 182 8.24 -6.22 -4.08
N TRP A 183 8.77 -5.62 -5.15
CA TRP A 183 8.22 -4.39 -5.74
C TRP A 183 7.98 -4.61 -7.23
N LEU A 184 6.73 -4.88 -7.55
CA LEU A 184 6.31 -5.42 -8.85
C LEU A 184 5.63 -4.36 -9.70
N GLU A 185 5.90 -4.37 -11.01
CA GLU A 185 5.18 -3.55 -11.98
C GLU A 185 3.73 -4.04 -12.14
N ASP A 186 3.57 -5.36 -12.18
CA ASP A 186 2.28 -6.06 -12.27
C ASP A 186 2.42 -7.46 -11.66
N PHE A 187 1.29 -8.14 -11.48
CA PHE A 187 1.24 -9.53 -11.03
C PHE A 187 1.21 -10.47 -12.24
N ASP A 188 2.14 -11.42 -12.25
CA ASP A 188 2.22 -12.44 -13.30
C ASP A 188 1.12 -13.51 -13.14
N ASP A 189 0.63 -13.70 -11.91
CA ASP A 189 -0.34 -14.74 -11.59
C ASP A 189 -1.78 -14.22 -11.70
N THR A 190 -2.58 -14.91 -12.51
CA THR A 190 -4.02 -14.70 -12.61
C THR A 190 -4.75 -15.87 -11.94
N SER A 191 -5.71 -15.59 -11.06
CA SER A 191 -6.56 -16.63 -10.49
C SER A 191 -7.35 -17.34 -11.60
N THR A 192 -7.35 -18.67 -11.59
CA THR A 192 -8.18 -19.47 -12.48
C THR A 192 -9.63 -19.51 -12.01
N GLN A 193 -9.89 -19.20 -10.74
CA GLN A 193 -11.22 -19.07 -10.20
C GLN A 193 -11.84 -17.74 -10.63
N VAL A 194 -12.89 -17.80 -11.41
CA VAL A 194 -13.67 -16.63 -11.85
C VAL A 194 -14.63 -16.21 -10.75
N ILE A 195 -14.80 -14.91 -10.56
CA ILE A 195 -15.87 -14.34 -9.70
C ILE A 195 -17.06 -14.08 -10.61
N GLU A 196 -18.15 -14.84 -10.41
CA GLU A 196 -19.30 -14.82 -11.33
C GLU A 196 -20.62 -14.70 -10.56
N PHE A 197 -21.52 -13.86 -11.13
CA PHE A 197 -22.88 -13.70 -10.60
C PHE A 197 -23.68 -14.99 -10.76
N GLY A 198 -24.31 -15.42 -9.67
CA GLY A 198 -25.08 -16.68 -9.64
C GLY A 198 -24.25 -17.91 -9.28
N GLU A 199 -22.92 -17.79 -9.17
CA GLU A 199 -22.04 -18.87 -8.75
C GLU A 199 -21.42 -18.60 -7.36
N ASN A 200 -20.55 -17.60 -7.23
CA ASN A 200 -19.80 -17.35 -6.02
C ASN A 200 -19.84 -15.91 -5.50
N ILE A 201 -20.46 -14.99 -6.22
CA ILE A 201 -20.71 -13.63 -5.69
C ILE A 201 -21.81 -13.68 -4.64
N VAL A 202 -21.51 -13.19 -3.45
CA VAL A 202 -22.47 -13.00 -2.36
C VAL A 202 -23.04 -11.59 -2.38
N ASP A 203 -22.17 -10.60 -2.59
CA ASP A 203 -22.53 -9.18 -2.63
C ASP A 203 -21.57 -8.39 -3.50
N ILE A 204 -22.07 -7.29 -4.08
CA ILE A 204 -21.29 -6.28 -4.80
C ILE A 204 -21.76 -4.91 -4.36
N LEU A 205 -20.85 -4.12 -3.79
CA LEU A 205 -21.09 -2.73 -3.49
C LEU A 205 -20.22 -1.86 -4.41
N ALA A 206 -20.86 -1.02 -5.22
CA ALA A 206 -20.19 -0.02 -6.04
C ALA A 206 -20.23 1.33 -5.32
N LYS A 207 -19.07 1.86 -4.97
CA LYS A 207 -18.91 3.18 -4.37
C LYS A 207 -18.34 4.12 -5.43
N ASN A 208 -19.08 5.16 -5.78
CA ASN A 208 -18.62 6.19 -6.71
C ASN A 208 -18.35 7.47 -5.92
N ASN A 209 -17.12 7.94 -5.95
CA ASN A 209 -16.72 9.16 -5.27
C ASN A 209 -16.24 10.20 -6.27
N ALA A 210 -16.99 11.29 -6.37
CA ALA A 210 -16.69 12.42 -7.23
C ALA A 210 -16.08 13.62 -6.46
N SER A 211 -15.73 13.45 -5.18
CA SER A 211 -15.21 14.56 -4.36
C SER A 211 -13.86 15.12 -4.84
N GLN A 212 -13.14 14.33 -5.62
CA GLN A 212 -11.86 14.70 -6.24
C GLN A 212 -11.97 14.87 -7.76
N THR A 213 -13.18 15.16 -8.26
CA THR A 213 -13.38 15.45 -9.69
C THR A 213 -13.28 16.95 -9.92
N TYR A 214 -12.33 17.34 -10.75
CA TYR A 214 -12.05 18.74 -11.09
C TYR A 214 -12.19 18.96 -12.59
N THR A 215 -12.67 20.13 -12.98
CA THR A 215 -12.87 20.50 -14.39
C THR A 215 -11.88 21.55 -14.87
N VAL A 216 -11.18 22.16 -13.91
CA VAL A 216 -10.22 23.24 -14.14
C VAL A 216 -8.97 22.99 -13.29
N VAL A 217 -7.80 23.27 -13.86
CA VAL A 217 -6.53 23.23 -13.14
C VAL A 217 -5.74 24.52 -13.36
N ILE A 218 -5.08 25.01 -12.33
CA ILE A 218 -4.08 26.08 -12.39
C ILE A 218 -2.72 25.44 -12.13
N PRO A 219 -1.95 25.11 -13.19
CA PRO A 219 -0.64 24.50 -13.05
C PRO A 219 0.38 25.54 -12.56
N LEU A 220 1.13 25.21 -11.50
CA LEU A 220 2.21 26.04 -10.98
C LEU A 220 3.53 25.27 -11.07
N GLY A 221 4.55 25.93 -11.59
CA GLY A 221 5.91 25.37 -11.70
C GLY A 221 6.85 25.86 -10.61
N ALA A 222 8.14 25.77 -10.91
CA ALA A 222 9.23 26.18 -10.01
C ALA A 222 9.05 27.62 -9.51
N GLU A 223 9.41 27.81 -8.25
CA GLU A 223 9.47 29.13 -7.63
C GLU A 223 10.78 29.84 -8.01
N THR A 224 10.70 31.09 -8.37
CA THR A 224 11.85 32.00 -8.63
C THR A 224 11.77 33.21 -7.72
N GLU A 225 12.91 33.62 -7.22
CA GLU A 225 13.06 34.87 -6.44
C GLU A 225 13.46 36.02 -7.38
N ASN A 226 12.69 37.09 -7.35
CA ASN A 226 12.94 38.29 -8.10
C ASN A 226 14.02 39.17 -7.44
N GLU A 227 14.55 40.15 -8.16
CA GLU A 227 15.60 41.07 -7.65
C GLU A 227 15.14 41.91 -6.43
N ASP A 228 13.85 42.06 -6.24
CA ASP A 228 13.24 42.78 -5.09
C ASP A 228 12.97 41.86 -3.89
N GLY A 229 13.35 40.57 -3.98
CA GLY A 229 13.13 39.55 -2.94
C GLY A 229 11.71 38.94 -2.94
N THR A 230 10.84 39.33 -3.89
CA THR A 230 9.54 38.69 -4.06
C THR A 230 9.68 37.35 -4.74
N LYS A 231 8.84 36.39 -4.37
CA LYS A 231 8.80 35.06 -4.95
C LYS A 231 7.64 34.94 -5.90
N THR A 232 7.92 34.43 -7.11
CA THR A 232 6.91 34.15 -8.13
C THR A 232 7.04 32.70 -8.58
N ARG A 233 5.92 32.11 -9.00
CA ARG A 233 5.91 30.77 -9.57
C ARG A 233 5.76 30.84 -11.08
N LEU A 234 6.39 29.89 -11.76
CA LEU A 234 6.18 29.68 -13.18
C LEU A 234 4.71 29.34 -13.45
N THR A 235 4.10 30.06 -14.40
CA THR A 235 2.74 29.81 -14.90
C THR A 235 2.77 29.41 -16.36
N ILE A 236 1.62 29.02 -16.91
CA ILE A 236 1.46 28.64 -18.33
C ILE A 236 1.02 29.81 -19.23
N GLU A 237 0.81 30.99 -18.69
CA GLU A 237 0.26 32.16 -19.42
C GLU A 237 1.01 32.43 -20.72
N SER A 238 2.34 32.36 -20.73
CA SER A 238 3.18 32.66 -21.90
C SER A 238 2.98 31.70 -23.08
N VAL A 239 2.42 30.52 -22.84
CA VAL A 239 2.22 29.44 -23.84
C VAL A 239 0.76 29.00 -23.95
N ASN A 240 -0.17 29.72 -23.28
CA ASN A 240 -1.58 29.38 -23.18
C ASN A 240 -2.49 30.61 -23.39
N ASP A 241 -2.18 31.44 -24.40
CA ASP A 241 -2.95 32.62 -24.78
C ASP A 241 -3.26 33.58 -23.62
N GLY A 242 -2.32 33.73 -22.69
CA GLY A 242 -2.43 34.60 -21.52
C GLY A 242 -3.33 34.04 -20.39
N LYS A 243 -3.73 32.79 -20.47
CA LYS A 243 -4.50 32.11 -19.40
C LYS A 243 -3.58 31.28 -18.52
N ASP A 244 -3.74 31.40 -17.21
CA ASP A 244 -3.00 30.66 -16.20
C ASP A 244 -3.63 29.28 -15.85
N TYR A 245 -4.77 28.95 -16.47
CA TYR A 245 -5.55 27.77 -16.21
C TYR A 245 -5.83 26.92 -17.45
N LEU A 246 -6.13 25.63 -17.22
CA LEU A 246 -6.60 24.68 -18.24
C LEU A 246 -8.00 24.20 -17.88
N VAL A 247 -8.80 23.88 -18.89
CA VAL A 247 -10.16 23.40 -18.74
C VAL A 247 -10.35 22.11 -19.55
N ASN A 248 -10.96 21.11 -18.93
CA ASN A 248 -11.54 20.00 -19.67
C ASN A 248 -12.98 20.35 -20.02
N GLN A 249 -13.25 20.66 -21.31
CA GLN A 249 -14.53 21.20 -21.74
C GLN A 249 -15.68 20.22 -21.52
N ASP A 250 -15.48 18.93 -21.81
CA ASP A 250 -16.52 17.91 -21.65
C ASP A 250 -16.93 17.75 -20.18
N ALA A 251 -15.94 17.81 -19.27
CA ALA A 251 -16.20 17.77 -17.84
C ALA A 251 -16.84 19.07 -17.34
N LEU A 252 -16.43 20.23 -17.86
CA LEU A 252 -17.02 21.52 -17.52
C LEU A 252 -18.51 21.57 -17.89
N ASP A 253 -18.86 21.10 -19.09
CA ASP A 253 -20.23 21.09 -19.58
C ASP A 253 -21.14 20.18 -18.73
N LYS A 254 -20.54 19.11 -18.16
CA LYS A 254 -21.27 18.13 -17.34
C LYS A 254 -21.37 18.49 -15.85
N TYR A 255 -20.28 19.03 -15.30
CA TYR A 255 -20.12 19.21 -13.85
C TYR A 255 -20.01 20.67 -13.40
N GLY A 256 -19.88 21.61 -14.35
CA GLY A 256 -19.64 23.01 -14.05
C GLY A 256 -18.18 23.32 -13.72
N TRP A 257 -17.93 24.53 -13.23
CA TRP A 257 -16.60 25.04 -12.93
C TRP A 257 -16.12 24.57 -11.57
N ILE A 258 -15.18 23.62 -11.53
CA ILE A 258 -14.61 23.05 -10.31
C ILE A 258 -13.09 23.07 -10.43
N VAL A 259 -12.43 23.92 -9.63
CA VAL A 259 -10.98 24.13 -9.67
C VAL A 259 -10.28 23.14 -8.75
N ALA A 260 -9.23 22.49 -9.25
CA ALA A 260 -8.36 21.65 -8.43
C ALA A 260 -7.59 22.46 -7.38
N PRO A 261 -7.32 21.89 -6.19
CA PRO A 261 -6.43 22.51 -5.22
C PRO A 261 -5.04 22.72 -5.82
N VAL A 262 -4.51 23.93 -5.72
CA VAL A 262 -3.18 24.25 -6.27
C VAL A 262 -2.04 23.43 -5.64
N THR A 263 -2.26 22.92 -4.43
CA THR A 263 -1.31 22.01 -3.76
C THR A 263 -1.11 20.68 -4.48
N GLU A 264 -2.12 20.25 -5.25
CA GLU A 264 -2.06 19.02 -6.06
C GLU A 264 -1.51 19.28 -7.47
N THR A 265 -1.45 20.54 -7.88
CA THR A 265 -1.09 20.97 -9.25
C THR A 265 0.13 21.89 -9.28
N THR A 266 0.96 21.81 -8.23
CA THR A 266 2.24 22.50 -8.12
C THR A 266 3.39 21.52 -8.33
N TRP A 267 4.27 21.80 -9.28
CA TRP A 267 5.43 20.98 -9.65
C TRP A 267 6.71 21.81 -9.59
N ASP A 268 7.37 21.82 -8.44
CA ASP A 268 8.59 22.60 -8.18
C ASP A 268 9.79 22.23 -9.06
N ASP A 269 9.75 21.03 -9.66
CA ASP A 269 10.76 20.53 -10.60
C ASP A 269 10.58 21.03 -12.03
N VAL A 270 9.45 21.67 -12.36
CA VAL A 270 9.14 22.13 -13.72
C VAL A 270 9.54 23.58 -13.90
N THR A 271 10.55 23.82 -14.74
CA THR A 271 11.13 25.16 -15.01
C THR A 271 10.76 25.75 -16.36
N LEU A 272 10.02 25.00 -17.22
CA LEU A 272 9.60 25.46 -18.55
C LEU A 272 8.08 25.48 -18.66
N ALA A 273 7.51 26.60 -19.12
CA ALA A 273 6.05 26.78 -19.25
C ALA A 273 5.39 25.76 -20.20
N SER A 274 6.07 25.35 -21.27
CA SER A 274 5.58 24.32 -22.20
C SER A 274 5.48 22.93 -21.53
N ASN A 275 6.43 22.59 -20.68
CA ASN A 275 6.42 21.34 -19.93
C ASN A 275 5.33 21.38 -18.86
N LEU A 276 5.16 22.54 -18.22
CA LEU A 276 4.10 22.76 -17.22
C LEU A 276 2.71 22.63 -17.85
N LEU A 277 2.51 23.20 -19.05
CA LEU A 277 1.29 23.06 -19.83
C LEU A 277 0.96 21.58 -20.09
N THR A 278 1.96 20.83 -20.56
CA THR A 278 1.80 19.40 -20.87
C THR A 278 1.48 18.60 -19.60
N LYS A 279 2.20 18.86 -18.51
CA LYS A 279 2.00 18.15 -17.23
C LYS A 279 0.62 18.45 -16.63
N GLY A 280 0.19 19.72 -16.65
CA GLY A 280 -1.14 20.12 -16.19
C GLY A 280 -2.26 19.53 -17.04
N SER A 281 -2.11 19.50 -18.37
CA SER A 281 -3.08 18.87 -19.29
C SER A 281 -3.22 17.37 -19.03
N ASN A 282 -2.10 16.67 -18.87
CA ASN A 282 -2.09 15.24 -18.57
C ASN A 282 -2.74 14.95 -17.20
N TRP A 283 -2.41 15.75 -16.19
CA TRP A 283 -3.00 15.61 -14.87
C TRP A 283 -4.52 15.81 -14.92
N LEU A 284 -5.00 16.89 -15.55
CA LEU A 284 -6.43 17.19 -15.65
C LEU A 284 -7.18 16.07 -16.36
N ASN A 285 -6.66 15.56 -17.48
CA ASN A 285 -7.34 14.56 -18.29
C ASN A 285 -7.30 13.15 -17.71
N ASN A 286 -6.25 12.81 -16.94
CA ASN A 286 -6.06 11.46 -16.42
C ASN A 286 -6.45 11.31 -14.95
N GLN A 287 -6.38 12.37 -14.17
CA GLN A 287 -6.66 12.34 -12.72
C GLN A 287 -7.78 13.31 -12.33
N GLY A 288 -7.73 14.55 -12.85
CA GLY A 288 -8.64 15.61 -12.42
C GLY A 288 -10.10 15.36 -12.75
N VAL A 289 -10.41 14.73 -13.89
CA VAL A 289 -11.81 14.48 -14.31
C VAL A 289 -12.32 13.08 -13.95
N MET A 290 -11.50 12.26 -13.33
CA MET A 290 -11.90 10.89 -12.98
C MET A 290 -12.88 10.86 -11.81
N ILE A 291 -13.93 10.07 -11.96
CA ILE A 291 -14.74 9.64 -10.82
C ILE A 291 -14.12 8.34 -10.31
N ASN A 292 -13.65 8.37 -9.09
CA ASN A 292 -13.10 7.17 -8.46
C ASN A 292 -14.25 6.19 -8.15
N SER A 293 -14.23 5.06 -8.84
CA SER A 293 -15.16 3.96 -8.60
C SER A 293 -14.43 2.85 -7.85
N GLU A 294 -14.92 2.54 -6.66
CA GLU A 294 -14.47 1.42 -5.85
C GLU A 294 -15.53 0.34 -5.88
N PHE A 295 -15.13 -0.88 -6.17
CA PHE A 295 -16.00 -2.05 -6.09
C PHE A 295 -15.57 -2.91 -4.91
N GLU A 296 -16.48 -3.09 -3.96
CA GLU A 296 -16.32 -4.04 -2.87
C GLU A 296 -17.12 -5.29 -3.24
N ILE A 297 -16.42 -6.41 -3.42
CA ILE A 297 -17.02 -7.67 -3.84
C ILE A 297 -16.85 -8.69 -2.72
N THR A 298 -17.97 -9.23 -2.25
CA THR A 298 -17.96 -10.38 -1.35
C THR A 298 -18.19 -11.64 -2.18
N ALA A 299 -17.19 -12.51 -2.22
CA ALA A 299 -17.25 -13.76 -2.96
C ALA A 299 -16.88 -14.96 -2.08
N LEU A 300 -17.47 -16.11 -2.40
CA LEU A 300 -17.10 -17.39 -1.79
C LEU A 300 -15.94 -18.00 -2.57
N ASP A 301 -14.92 -18.47 -1.84
CA ASP A 301 -13.86 -19.29 -2.41
C ASP A 301 -14.38 -20.72 -2.62
N LEU A 302 -14.62 -21.06 -3.88
CA LEU A 302 -15.19 -22.36 -4.25
C LEU A 302 -14.29 -23.56 -3.92
N GLN A 303 -13.00 -23.34 -3.68
CA GLN A 303 -12.12 -24.40 -3.17
C GLN A 303 -12.63 -25.00 -1.85
N ALA A 304 -13.41 -24.25 -1.07
CA ALA A 304 -14.02 -24.75 0.16
C ALA A 304 -14.98 -25.92 -0.10
N THR A 305 -15.63 -25.95 -1.27
CA THR A 305 -16.60 -26.96 -1.68
C THR A 305 -16.06 -27.95 -2.70
N ASP A 306 -15.17 -27.51 -3.60
CA ASP A 306 -14.52 -28.36 -4.60
C ASP A 306 -13.00 -28.18 -4.58
N LYS A 307 -12.29 -29.22 -4.18
CA LYS A 307 -10.82 -29.24 -4.07
C LYS A 307 -10.09 -29.14 -5.42
N ASN A 308 -10.79 -29.35 -6.54
CA ASN A 308 -10.21 -29.23 -7.87
C ASN A 308 -10.19 -27.77 -8.35
N ILE A 309 -10.89 -26.87 -7.65
CA ILE A 309 -10.87 -25.43 -7.93
C ILE A 309 -9.69 -24.83 -7.16
N GLU A 310 -8.91 -24.03 -7.84
CA GLU A 310 -7.82 -23.28 -7.23
C GLU A 310 -8.40 -22.18 -6.32
N SER A 311 -7.83 -22.03 -5.12
CA SER A 311 -8.26 -20.98 -4.19
C SER A 311 -7.87 -19.59 -4.69
N PHE A 312 -8.66 -18.58 -4.35
CA PHE A 312 -8.18 -17.21 -4.47
C PHE A 312 -6.86 -17.04 -3.70
N PHE A 313 -5.94 -16.36 -4.32
CA PHE A 313 -4.69 -16.00 -3.66
C PHE A 313 -4.52 -14.49 -3.64
N TYR A 314 -3.78 -14.03 -2.67
CA TYR A 314 -3.31 -12.66 -2.58
C TYR A 314 -2.06 -12.55 -3.46
N GLY A 315 -2.12 -11.68 -4.46
CA GLY A 315 -1.10 -11.48 -5.48
C GLY A 315 0.20 -10.92 -4.98
#